data_2ca03b6f3bd018b8e0c64c571250634a
#
_entry.id   2ca03b6f3bd018b8e0c64c571250634a
#
_cell.length_a   1.000
_cell.length_b   1.000
_cell.length_c   1.000
_cell.angle_alpha   90.00
_cell.angle_beta   90.00
_cell.angle_gamma   90.00
#
_symmetry.space_group_name_H-M   'P 1'
#
loop_
_entity.id
_entity.type
_entity.pdbx_description
1 polymer ?
#
loop_
_entity_poly.entity_id
_entity_poly.type
_entity_poly.pdbx_seq_one_letter_code
_entity_poly.pdbx_strand_id
1 'polypeptide(L)'
;DVYKRQGFDWTPEAGTQVLVVDKADLTQRRIYDLPPFGFFHVGDAWDEADGTIRFDLCAHKDMDFAARGAQEVLNGVPLGGEPAELAMVVLSPNGRGRLERTGVVGEFPRSDPRRAGLARRFSLHTTGERADRPLASAVAVTDWSSGRTRSFDFGPGHVTDEMVYVPKPGGTHEADAWLVGPTINLKAGVSELHVLDLMHVEDGPVATWRADVALPAAFHGNWA
;
A
#
# COMPACT_ATOMS: atom_id res chain seq x y z
N ASP A 1 -21.04 10.50 -3.98
CA ASP A 1 -21.92 9.73 -3.11
C ASP A 1 -21.09 8.78 -2.24
N VAL A 2 -20.62 9.29 -1.10
CA VAL A 2 -19.82 8.55 -0.12
C VAL A 2 -20.60 7.35 0.46
N TYR A 3 -21.91 7.38 0.36
CA TYR A 3 -22.82 6.38 0.93
C TYR A 3 -23.03 5.13 0.07
N LYS A 4 -22.51 5.07 -1.14
CA LYS A 4 -22.65 3.88 -2.01
C LYS A 4 -21.88 2.66 -1.50
N ARG A 5 -20.90 2.83 -0.62
CA ARG A 5 -20.14 1.72 -0.04
C ARG A 5 -21.00 0.85 0.90
N GLN A 6 -22.06 1.39 1.48
CA GLN A 6 -23.01 0.63 2.30
C GLN A 6 -23.93 -0.30 1.49
N GLY A 7 -23.88 -0.23 0.16
CA GLY A 7 -24.65 -1.10 -0.73
C GLY A 7 -23.86 -2.29 -1.27
N PHE A 8 -22.66 -2.55 -0.75
CA PHE A 8 -21.88 -3.73 -1.12
C PHE A 8 -22.08 -4.82 -0.07
N ASP A 9 -22.53 -5.98 -0.51
CA ASP A 9 -22.60 -7.17 0.32
C ASP A 9 -21.28 -7.94 0.21
N TRP A 10 -20.71 -8.29 1.33
CA TRP A 10 -19.57 -9.18 1.39
C TRP A 10 -20.03 -10.62 1.24
N THR A 11 -19.63 -11.27 0.15
CA THR A 11 -20.02 -12.65 -0.19
C THR A 11 -18.76 -13.51 -0.34
N PRO A 12 -18.15 -13.96 0.78
CA PRO A 12 -16.88 -14.68 0.76
C PRO A 12 -16.92 -15.97 -0.05
N GLU A 13 -18.09 -16.61 -0.19
CA GLU A 13 -18.28 -17.83 -0.98
C GLU A 13 -18.01 -17.59 -2.48
N ALA A 14 -18.13 -16.36 -2.95
CA ALA A 14 -17.82 -16.01 -4.34
C ALA A 14 -16.31 -15.94 -4.61
N GLY A 15 -15.49 -15.87 -3.57
CA GLY A 15 -14.04 -15.67 -3.71
C GLY A 15 -13.68 -14.30 -4.29
N THR A 16 -12.44 -14.19 -4.75
CA THR A 16 -11.93 -13.02 -5.48
C THR A 16 -11.51 -13.45 -6.88
N GLN A 17 -11.95 -12.73 -7.89
CA GLN A 17 -11.59 -13.02 -9.28
C GLN A 17 -10.64 -11.98 -9.83
N VAL A 18 -9.59 -12.44 -10.52
CA VAL A 18 -8.68 -11.59 -11.28
C VAL A 18 -8.89 -11.86 -12.77
N LEU A 19 -9.32 -10.83 -13.48
CA LEU A 19 -9.45 -10.83 -14.93
C LEU A 19 -8.17 -10.27 -15.56
N VAL A 20 -7.47 -11.08 -16.33
CA VAL A 20 -6.33 -10.67 -17.15
C VAL A 20 -6.79 -10.55 -18.59
N VAL A 21 -6.52 -9.40 -19.20
CA VAL A 21 -6.94 -9.08 -20.57
C VAL A 21 -5.73 -8.63 -21.37
N ASP A 22 -5.57 -9.16 -22.58
CA ASP A 22 -4.54 -8.69 -23.51
C ASP A 22 -4.89 -7.26 -24.00
N LYS A 23 -3.92 -6.34 -23.92
CA LYS A 23 -4.14 -4.93 -24.30
C LYS A 23 -4.31 -4.72 -25.79
N ALA A 24 -3.76 -5.60 -26.63
CA ALA A 24 -3.88 -5.52 -28.09
C ALA A 24 -5.14 -6.22 -28.61
N ASP A 25 -5.60 -7.26 -27.89
CA ASP A 25 -6.79 -8.03 -28.24
C ASP A 25 -7.65 -8.30 -26.99
N LEU A 26 -8.61 -7.42 -26.73
CA LEU A 26 -9.48 -7.50 -25.55
C LEU A 26 -10.38 -8.76 -25.53
N THR A 27 -10.43 -9.54 -26.60
CA THR A 27 -11.14 -10.82 -26.61
C THR A 27 -10.33 -11.93 -25.95
N GLN A 28 -8.99 -11.77 -25.88
CA GLN A 28 -8.11 -12.67 -25.19
C GLN A 28 -8.08 -12.36 -23.71
N ARG A 29 -8.74 -13.18 -22.93
CA ARG A 29 -8.91 -13.00 -21.50
C ARG A 29 -8.75 -14.30 -20.75
N ARG A 30 -8.23 -14.18 -19.53
CA ARG A 30 -8.14 -15.29 -18.55
C ARG A 30 -8.70 -14.84 -17.22
N ILE A 31 -9.42 -15.72 -16.54
CA ILE A 31 -9.94 -15.48 -15.19
C ILE A 31 -9.20 -16.40 -14.24
N TYR A 32 -8.78 -15.87 -13.11
CA TYR A 32 -8.14 -16.60 -12.02
C TYR A 32 -9.00 -16.45 -10.78
N ASP A 33 -9.31 -17.58 -10.14
CA ASP A 33 -10.03 -17.59 -8.87
C ASP A 33 -9.03 -17.64 -7.71
N LEU A 34 -9.28 -16.83 -6.71
CA LEU A 34 -8.49 -16.66 -5.49
C LEU A 34 -9.40 -16.81 -4.26
N PRO A 35 -8.85 -17.15 -3.10
CA PRO A 35 -9.59 -17.06 -1.84
C PRO A 35 -10.20 -15.66 -1.66
N PRO A 36 -11.27 -15.52 -0.86
CA PRO A 36 -11.88 -14.22 -0.59
C PRO A 36 -10.92 -13.31 0.19
N PHE A 37 -10.80 -12.07 -0.25
CA PHE A 37 -10.14 -10.98 0.46
C PHE A 37 -10.65 -9.63 -0.05
N GLY A 38 -10.61 -8.61 0.80
CA GLY A 38 -10.84 -7.22 0.42
C GLY A 38 -9.53 -6.51 0.11
N PHE A 39 -9.59 -5.40 -0.61
CA PHE A 39 -8.44 -4.51 -0.84
C PHE A 39 -8.91 -3.11 -1.20
N PHE A 40 -8.06 -2.11 -0.92
CA PHE A 40 -8.24 -0.74 -1.42
C PHE A 40 -7.19 -0.41 -2.47
N HIS A 41 -5.94 -0.73 -2.17
CA HIS A 41 -4.82 -0.30 -2.98
C HIS A 41 -4.05 -1.48 -3.55
N VAL A 42 -3.79 -1.38 -4.84
CA VAL A 42 -2.90 -2.26 -5.59
C VAL A 42 -1.62 -1.48 -5.88
N GLY A 43 -0.49 -2.12 -5.72
CA GLY A 43 0.80 -1.54 -6.06
C GLY A 43 1.04 -1.54 -7.57
N ASP A 44 1.86 -2.46 -8.04
CA ASP A 44 2.18 -2.56 -9.47
C ASP A 44 2.19 -4.02 -9.92
N ALA A 45 2.05 -4.27 -11.21
CA ALA A 45 2.00 -5.59 -11.81
C ALA A 45 3.10 -5.77 -12.84
N TRP A 46 3.58 -7.02 -13.00
CA TRP A 46 4.55 -7.37 -14.04
C TRP A 46 4.41 -8.82 -14.48
N ASP A 47 4.94 -9.10 -15.66
CA ASP A 47 5.07 -10.44 -16.21
C ASP A 47 6.48 -11.00 -15.97
N GLU A 48 6.55 -12.26 -15.53
CA GLU A 48 7.78 -13.04 -15.49
C GLU A 48 8.06 -13.69 -16.85
N ALA A 49 9.30 -14.08 -17.09
CA ALA A 49 9.70 -14.70 -18.36
C ALA A 49 8.97 -16.01 -18.66
N ASP A 50 8.48 -16.71 -17.66
CA ASP A 50 7.70 -17.95 -17.80
C ASP A 50 6.20 -17.72 -18.03
N GLY A 51 5.77 -16.44 -18.12
CA GLY A 51 4.38 -16.03 -18.27
C GLY A 51 3.59 -16.00 -16.96
N THR A 52 4.25 -16.11 -15.81
CA THR A 52 3.62 -15.83 -14.50
C THR A 52 3.41 -14.33 -14.37
N ILE A 53 2.22 -13.92 -13.96
CA ILE A 53 1.90 -12.52 -13.63
C ILE A 53 1.95 -12.35 -12.13
N ARG A 54 2.57 -11.26 -11.68
CA ARG A 54 2.62 -10.87 -10.27
C ARG A 54 2.12 -9.45 -10.09
N PHE A 55 1.46 -9.21 -8.98
CA PHE A 55 1.19 -7.85 -8.48
C PHE A 55 1.05 -7.86 -6.98
N ASP A 56 1.47 -6.79 -6.33
CA ASP A 56 1.27 -6.60 -4.90
C ASP A 56 0.04 -5.75 -4.62
N LEU A 57 -0.51 -5.96 -3.44
CA LEU A 57 -1.64 -5.21 -2.91
C LEU A 57 -1.62 -5.25 -1.37
N CYS A 58 -2.47 -4.44 -0.76
CA CYS A 58 -2.75 -4.54 0.67
C CYS A 58 -4.07 -5.28 0.88
N ALA A 59 -3.98 -6.51 1.37
CA ALA A 59 -5.09 -7.44 1.50
C ALA A 59 -5.73 -7.34 2.88
N HIS A 60 -7.01 -6.97 2.93
CA HIS A 60 -7.88 -7.10 4.10
C HIS A 60 -8.46 -8.52 4.17
N LYS A 61 -8.82 -8.95 5.37
CA LYS A 61 -9.52 -10.21 5.58
C LYS A 61 -10.90 -10.22 4.93
N ASP A 62 -11.57 -9.08 4.99
CA ASP A 62 -12.93 -8.85 4.49
C ASP A 62 -13.09 -7.38 4.03
N MET A 63 -14.33 -6.96 3.81
CA MET A 63 -14.66 -5.60 3.42
C MET A 63 -15.26 -4.75 4.56
N ASP A 64 -15.18 -5.19 5.81
CA ASP A 64 -15.71 -4.46 6.96
C ASP A 64 -15.11 -3.06 7.09
N PHE A 65 -13.82 -2.92 6.82
CA PHE A 65 -13.16 -1.61 6.78
C PHE A 65 -13.82 -0.68 5.74
N ALA A 66 -14.12 -1.18 4.55
CA ALA A 66 -14.77 -0.39 3.49
C ALA A 66 -16.19 0.01 3.86
N ALA A 67 -16.92 -0.90 4.51
CA ALA A 67 -18.33 -0.68 4.86
C ALA A 67 -18.50 0.28 6.05
N ARG A 68 -17.63 0.20 7.03
CA ARG A 68 -17.80 0.89 8.34
C ARG A 68 -16.64 1.82 8.71
N GLY A 69 -15.41 1.48 8.29
CA GLY A 69 -14.20 2.12 8.81
C GLY A 69 -14.15 3.62 8.60
N ALA A 70 -14.51 4.11 7.41
CA ALA A 70 -14.50 5.54 7.13
C ALA A 70 -15.46 6.32 8.05
N GLN A 71 -16.62 5.75 8.38
CA GLN A 71 -17.58 6.37 9.26
C GLN A 71 -17.14 6.31 10.72
N GLU A 72 -16.51 5.23 11.14
CA GLU A 72 -15.95 5.06 12.47
C GLU A 72 -14.84 6.11 12.72
N VAL A 73 -13.92 6.29 11.76
CA VAL A 73 -12.89 7.34 11.84
C VAL A 73 -13.49 8.73 11.95
N LEU A 74 -14.50 9.05 11.13
CA LEU A 74 -15.17 10.35 11.18
C LEU A 74 -15.89 10.59 12.50
N ASN A 75 -16.36 9.55 13.15
CA ASN A 75 -17.03 9.61 14.46
C ASN A 75 -16.03 9.54 15.65
N GLY A 76 -14.73 9.46 15.38
CA GLY A 76 -13.71 9.31 16.42
C GLY A 76 -13.75 7.97 17.14
N VAL A 77 -14.33 6.96 16.51
CA VAL A 77 -14.39 5.58 17.04
C VAL A 77 -13.20 4.81 16.49
N PRO A 78 -12.50 4.02 17.32
CA PRO A 78 -11.42 3.16 16.81
C PRO A 78 -11.96 2.20 15.75
N LEU A 79 -11.22 2.05 14.65
CA LEU A 79 -11.53 1.06 13.63
C LEU A 79 -11.53 -0.33 14.27
N GLY A 80 -12.65 -1.02 14.18
CA GLY A 80 -12.72 -2.44 14.48
C GLY A 80 -12.20 -3.25 13.29
N GLY A 81 -11.58 -4.39 13.58
CA GLY A 81 -11.10 -5.32 12.57
C GLY A 81 -9.58 -5.44 12.50
N GLU A 82 -9.12 -6.35 11.67
CA GLU A 82 -7.69 -6.57 11.41
C GLU A 82 -7.22 -5.59 10.34
N PRO A 83 -6.04 -4.95 10.50
CA PRO A 83 -5.48 -4.10 9.47
C PRO A 83 -5.14 -4.91 8.22
N ALA A 84 -5.04 -4.22 7.07
CA ALA A 84 -4.54 -4.85 5.85
C ALA A 84 -3.10 -5.31 6.01
N GLU A 85 -2.72 -6.32 5.25
CA GLU A 85 -1.33 -6.74 5.13
C GLU A 85 -0.85 -6.70 3.68
N LEU A 86 0.41 -6.35 3.50
CA LEU A 86 1.06 -6.43 2.20
C LEU A 86 1.06 -7.88 1.72
N ALA A 87 0.63 -8.11 0.50
CA ALA A 87 0.54 -9.42 -0.11
C ALA A 87 0.93 -9.39 -1.58
N MET A 88 1.35 -10.55 -2.10
CA MET A 88 1.65 -10.77 -3.52
C MET A 88 0.61 -11.69 -4.12
N VAL A 89 -0.05 -11.26 -5.17
CA VAL A 89 -0.85 -12.13 -6.03
C VAL A 89 0.06 -12.73 -7.09
N VAL A 90 -0.03 -14.03 -7.28
CA VAL A 90 0.74 -14.78 -8.27
C VAL A 90 -0.22 -15.57 -9.14
N LEU A 91 -0.22 -15.28 -10.44
CA LEU A 91 -1.08 -15.90 -11.44
C LEU A 91 -0.20 -16.72 -12.38
N SER A 92 -0.30 -18.05 -12.28
CA SER A 92 0.51 -18.95 -13.07
C SER A 92 -0.07 -19.17 -14.48
N PRO A 93 0.75 -19.45 -15.51
CA PRO A 93 0.27 -19.72 -16.86
C PRO A 93 -0.71 -20.88 -16.97
N ASN A 94 -0.67 -21.81 -16.01
CA ASN A 94 -1.57 -22.97 -15.94
C ASN A 94 -2.98 -22.66 -15.41
N GLY A 95 -3.31 -21.37 -15.18
CA GLY A 95 -4.62 -20.93 -14.71
C GLY A 95 -4.79 -20.91 -13.19
N ARG A 96 -3.74 -21.20 -12.40
CA ARG A 96 -3.81 -21.15 -10.94
C ARG A 96 -3.43 -19.77 -10.42
N GLY A 97 -4.28 -19.21 -9.57
CA GLY A 97 -4.01 -18.00 -8.79
C GLY A 97 -3.70 -18.34 -7.32
N ARG A 98 -2.84 -17.55 -6.68
CA ARG A 98 -2.62 -17.61 -5.24
C ARG A 98 -2.32 -16.24 -4.66
N LEU A 99 -2.68 -16.04 -3.40
CA LEU A 99 -2.34 -14.88 -2.59
C LEU A 99 -1.26 -15.30 -1.58
N GLU A 100 -0.10 -14.67 -1.67
CA GLU A 100 1.02 -14.87 -0.75
C GLU A 100 1.03 -13.71 0.26
N ARG A 101 0.55 -13.96 1.47
CA ARG A 101 0.51 -12.99 2.55
C ARG A 101 1.87 -12.89 3.23
N THR A 102 2.32 -11.66 3.53
CA THR A 102 3.62 -11.42 4.17
C THR A 102 3.54 -11.41 5.70
N GLY A 103 2.36 -11.22 6.27
CA GLY A 103 2.17 -10.93 7.69
C GLY A 103 2.61 -9.51 8.10
N VAL A 104 3.00 -8.67 7.13
CA VAL A 104 3.39 -7.28 7.38
C VAL A 104 2.19 -6.39 7.19
N VAL A 105 1.76 -5.72 8.25
CA VAL A 105 0.70 -4.72 8.17
C VAL A 105 1.11 -3.60 7.22
N GLY A 106 0.22 -3.20 6.31
CA GLY A 106 0.52 -2.13 5.37
C GLY A 106 -0.67 -1.68 4.55
N GLU A 107 -0.59 -0.42 4.11
CA GLU A 107 -1.48 0.21 3.15
C GLU A 107 -0.70 1.17 2.23
N PHE A 108 -1.33 1.64 1.16
CA PHE A 108 -0.73 2.51 0.16
C PHE A 108 0.55 1.95 -0.45
N PRO A 109 0.52 0.75 -1.09
CA PRO A 109 1.70 0.16 -1.69
C PRO A 109 2.16 0.98 -2.90
N ARG A 110 3.43 1.36 -2.92
CA ARG A 110 4.07 2.12 -4.00
C ARG A 110 5.35 1.45 -4.46
N SER A 111 5.69 1.66 -5.72
CA SER A 111 6.91 1.15 -6.34
C SER A 111 7.63 2.24 -7.14
N ASP A 112 8.78 1.91 -7.68
CA ASP A 112 9.54 2.80 -8.56
C ASP A 112 8.77 3.08 -9.87
N PRO A 113 8.34 4.32 -10.11
CA PRO A 113 7.57 4.66 -11.32
C PRO A 113 8.35 4.45 -12.62
N ARG A 114 9.70 4.43 -12.57
CA ARG A 114 10.55 4.12 -13.73
C ARG A 114 10.45 2.65 -14.16
N ARG A 115 9.93 1.80 -13.27
CA ARG A 115 9.80 0.36 -13.47
C ARG A 115 8.34 -0.10 -13.57
N ALA A 116 7.41 0.80 -13.82
CA ALA A 116 6.00 0.46 -13.95
C ALA A 116 5.80 -0.67 -14.99
N GLY A 117 5.15 -1.76 -14.59
CA GLY A 117 4.96 -2.95 -15.41
C GLY A 117 6.19 -3.86 -15.55
N LEU A 118 7.29 -3.57 -14.89
CA LEU A 118 8.50 -4.38 -14.90
C LEU A 118 8.74 -5.06 -13.55
N ALA A 119 9.41 -6.20 -13.57
CA ALA A 119 9.83 -6.88 -12.35
C ALA A 119 10.58 -5.93 -11.41
N ARG A 120 10.19 -5.90 -10.15
CA ARG A 120 10.75 -5.01 -9.14
C ARG A 120 11.10 -5.76 -7.87
N ARG A 121 11.88 -5.11 -7.05
CA ARG A 121 12.38 -5.66 -5.80
C ARG A 121 11.69 -5.06 -4.57
N PHE A 122 11.33 -3.77 -4.61
CA PHE A 122 10.86 -3.06 -3.44
C PHE A 122 9.40 -2.62 -3.56
N SER A 123 8.66 -2.75 -2.46
CA SER A 123 7.40 -2.05 -2.24
C SER A 123 7.54 -1.13 -1.03
N LEU A 124 7.26 0.15 -1.25
CA LEU A 124 7.05 1.14 -0.21
C LEU A 124 5.59 1.07 0.25
N HIS A 125 5.34 1.16 1.54
CA HIS A 125 3.98 1.20 2.08
C HIS A 125 3.93 1.90 3.45
N THR A 126 2.76 2.36 3.86
CA THR A 126 2.54 2.76 5.25
C THR A 126 2.39 1.53 6.14
N THR A 127 2.65 1.69 7.44
CA THR A 127 2.51 0.62 8.44
C THR A 127 2.30 1.22 9.83
N GLY A 128 2.28 0.36 10.85
CA GLY A 128 2.14 0.78 12.24
C GLY A 128 0.69 0.88 12.71
N GLU A 129 -0.27 0.49 11.87
CA GLU A 129 -1.67 0.32 12.26
C GLU A 129 -1.79 -0.80 13.29
N ARG A 130 -2.60 -0.56 14.32
CA ARG A 130 -2.88 -1.49 15.41
C ARG A 130 -4.31 -1.33 15.86
N ALA A 131 -4.85 -2.31 16.56
CA ALA A 131 -6.22 -2.27 17.08
C ALA A 131 -6.48 -1.05 17.98
N ASP A 132 -5.49 -0.58 18.74
CA ASP A 132 -5.52 0.61 19.58
C ASP A 132 -5.08 1.90 18.86
N ARG A 133 -4.59 1.78 17.64
CA ARG A 133 -4.12 2.87 16.78
C ARG A 133 -4.42 2.54 15.33
N PRO A 134 -5.63 2.85 14.87
CA PRO A 134 -6.14 2.39 13.57
C PRO A 134 -5.54 3.11 12.36
N LEU A 135 -4.81 4.21 12.57
CA LEU A 135 -4.14 4.94 11.50
C LEU A 135 -2.65 4.62 11.51
N ALA A 136 -2.06 4.52 10.33
CA ALA A 136 -0.64 4.30 10.15
C ALA A 136 0.19 5.39 10.84
N SER A 137 1.30 5.02 11.47
CA SER A 137 2.24 5.96 12.09
C SER A 137 3.66 5.78 11.59
N ALA A 138 3.86 4.85 10.67
CA ALA A 138 5.15 4.43 10.18
C ALA A 138 5.15 4.27 8.66
N VAL A 139 6.33 4.34 8.08
CA VAL A 139 6.60 3.98 6.68
C VAL A 139 7.49 2.74 6.65
N ALA A 140 7.29 1.87 5.68
CA ALA A 140 8.08 0.66 5.51
C ALA A 140 8.47 0.42 4.05
N VAL A 141 9.56 -0.32 3.89
CA VAL A 141 10.05 -0.83 2.61
C VAL A 141 10.21 -2.34 2.73
N THR A 142 9.46 -3.06 1.93
CA THR A 142 9.56 -4.52 1.82
C THR A 142 10.39 -4.90 0.62
N ASP A 143 11.41 -5.71 0.83
CA ASP A 143 12.28 -6.29 -0.18
C ASP A 143 11.76 -7.70 -0.54
N TRP A 144 11.14 -7.84 -1.68
CA TRP A 144 10.55 -9.10 -2.14
C TRP A 144 11.58 -10.20 -2.40
N SER A 145 12.84 -9.83 -2.67
CA SER A 145 13.89 -10.83 -2.91
C SER A 145 14.36 -11.54 -1.65
N SER A 146 14.30 -10.86 -0.51
CA SER A 146 14.72 -11.40 0.78
C SER A 146 13.57 -11.65 1.76
N GLY A 147 12.38 -11.11 1.47
CA GLY A 147 11.23 -11.10 2.37
C GLY A 147 11.42 -10.17 3.59
N ARG A 148 12.47 -9.34 3.60
CA ARG A 148 12.77 -8.44 4.71
C ARG A 148 12.01 -7.13 4.57
N THR A 149 11.37 -6.69 5.64
CA THR A 149 10.78 -5.35 5.77
C THR A 149 11.61 -4.52 6.74
N ARG A 150 11.89 -3.28 6.35
CA ARG A 150 12.52 -2.22 7.15
C ARG A 150 11.53 -1.10 7.33
N SER A 151 11.48 -0.46 8.48
CA SER A 151 10.51 0.59 8.77
C SER A 151 11.04 1.66 9.69
N PHE A 152 10.41 2.83 9.62
CA PHE A 152 10.58 3.91 10.58
C PHE A 152 9.21 4.32 11.13
N ASP A 153 9.05 4.28 12.46
CA ASP A 153 7.84 4.75 13.15
C ASP A 153 8.08 6.18 13.67
N PHE A 154 7.26 7.12 13.20
CA PHE A 154 7.28 8.51 13.66
C PHE A 154 6.82 8.67 15.12
N GLY A 155 6.30 7.60 15.69
CA GLY A 155 5.91 7.52 17.10
C GLY A 155 4.45 7.86 17.38
N PRO A 156 4.06 7.73 18.65
CA PRO A 156 2.67 7.93 19.08
C PRO A 156 2.24 9.39 18.87
N GLY A 157 1.09 9.54 18.27
CA GLY A 157 0.51 10.86 17.94
C GLY A 157 0.91 11.38 16.56
N HIS A 158 1.56 10.56 15.73
CA HIS A 158 1.69 10.82 14.30
C HIS A 158 0.71 9.96 13.51
N VAL A 159 0.21 10.55 12.43
CA VAL A 159 -0.55 9.85 11.39
C VAL A 159 0.23 10.04 10.10
N THR A 160 0.57 8.93 9.46
CA THR A 160 1.33 8.91 8.21
C THR A 160 0.36 8.74 7.04
N ASP A 161 0.43 9.64 6.07
CA ASP A 161 -0.24 9.47 4.79
C ASP A 161 0.65 8.71 3.80
N GLU A 162 0.16 8.53 2.57
CA GLU A 162 0.93 7.90 1.51
C GLU A 162 2.25 8.63 1.27
N MET A 163 3.35 7.85 1.19
CA MET A 163 4.64 8.37 0.75
C MET A 163 4.88 8.01 -0.71
N VAL A 164 5.44 8.95 -1.46
CA VAL A 164 5.77 8.74 -2.87
C VAL A 164 7.22 8.32 -3.03
N TYR A 165 7.44 7.50 -4.04
CA TYR A 165 8.74 7.05 -4.47
C TYR A 165 9.36 8.12 -5.39
N VAL A 166 10.48 8.71 -4.99
CA VAL A 166 11.16 9.78 -5.73
C VAL A 166 12.55 9.32 -6.13
N PRO A 167 12.81 9.10 -7.43
CA PRO A 167 14.14 8.72 -7.90
C PRO A 167 15.20 9.76 -7.52
N LYS A 168 16.37 9.31 -7.05
CA LYS A 168 17.51 10.20 -6.81
C LYS A 168 18.05 10.74 -8.15
N PRO A 169 18.49 12.00 -8.23
CA PRO A 169 19.11 12.54 -9.43
C PRO A 169 20.28 11.67 -9.90
N GLY A 170 20.23 11.26 -11.17
CA GLY A 170 21.24 10.37 -11.76
C GLY A 170 21.18 8.91 -11.32
N GLY A 171 20.26 8.56 -10.42
CA GLY A 171 20.07 7.18 -10.00
C GLY A 171 19.45 6.32 -11.09
N THR A 172 20.00 5.13 -11.32
CA THR A 172 19.53 4.17 -12.34
C THR A 172 18.96 2.89 -11.73
N HIS A 173 19.24 2.63 -10.47
CA HIS A 173 18.74 1.47 -9.75
C HIS A 173 17.49 1.81 -8.97
N GLU A 174 16.64 0.81 -8.77
CA GLU A 174 15.44 0.91 -7.93
C GLU A 174 15.77 1.37 -6.49
N ALA A 175 16.93 0.96 -5.97
CA ALA A 175 17.41 1.37 -4.65
C ALA A 175 17.80 2.86 -4.57
N ASP A 176 18.02 3.54 -5.71
CA ASP A 176 18.41 4.95 -5.75
C ASP A 176 17.18 5.86 -5.67
N ALA A 177 16.55 5.90 -4.50
CA ALA A 177 15.35 6.68 -4.30
C ALA A 177 15.25 7.33 -2.93
N TRP A 178 14.47 8.38 -2.89
CA TRP A 178 13.91 8.99 -1.69
C TRP A 178 12.47 8.56 -1.51
N LEU A 179 12.01 8.51 -0.27
CA LEU A 179 10.62 8.40 0.12
C LEU A 179 10.19 9.77 0.60
N VAL A 180 9.17 10.34 -0.01
CA VAL A 180 8.72 11.69 0.31
C VAL A 180 7.22 11.66 0.62
N GLY A 181 6.83 12.16 1.78
CA GLY A 181 5.42 12.18 2.14
C GLY A 181 5.13 12.89 3.45
N PRO A 182 3.84 13.22 3.68
CA PRO A 182 3.43 13.95 4.85
C PRO A 182 3.13 13.05 6.05
N THR A 183 3.26 13.65 7.23
CA THR A 183 2.63 13.15 8.46
C THR A 183 1.88 14.28 9.14
N ILE A 184 0.90 13.91 9.97
CA ILE A 184 0.24 14.83 10.88
C ILE A 184 0.75 14.53 12.29
N ASN A 185 1.38 15.53 12.91
CA ASN A 185 1.76 15.47 14.32
C ASN A 185 0.60 15.99 15.18
N LEU A 186 -0.22 15.08 15.67
CA LEU A 186 -1.43 15.43 16.44
C LEU A 186 -1.13 16.15 17.75
N LYS A 187 0.05 15.87 18.36
CA LYS A 187 0.44 16.55 19.61
C LYS A 187 0.84 17.98 19.39
N ALA A 188 1.54 18.25 18.29
CA ALA A 188 1.97 19.61 17.95
C ALA A 188 0.90 20.39 17.18
N GLY A 189 -0.12 19.71 16.63
CA GLY A 189 -1.16 20.33 15.81
C GLY A 189 -0.64 20.85 14.47
N VAL A 190 0.33 20.16 13.86
CA VAL A 190 1.00 20.57 12.63
C VAL A 190 1.13 19.41 11.65
N SER A 191 1.29 19.73 10.37
CA SER A 191 1.72 18.75 9.36
C SER A 191 3.22 18.88 9.10
N GLU A 192 3.84 17.75 8.84
CA GLU A 192 5.26 17.63 8.54
C GLU A 192 5.44 16.91 7.21
N LEU A 193 6.38 17.37 6.37
CA LEU A 193 6.79 16.67 5.15
C LEU A 193 8.18 16.10 5.38
N HIS A 194 8.33 14.81 5.13
CA HIS A 194 9.57 14.09 5.37
C HIS A 194 10.20 13.59 4.08
N VAL A 195 11.52 13.52 4.10
CA VAL A 195 12.33 12.84 3.08
C VAL A 195 13.13 11.76 3.79
N LEU A 196 12.98 10.51 3.39
CA LEU A 196 13.76 9.38 3.90
C LEU A 196 14.56 8.74 2.77
N ASP A 197 15.66 8.09 3.11
CA ASP A 197 16.40 7.25 2.15
C ASP A 197 15.75 5.86 2.09
N LEU A 198 15.44 5.38 0.87
CA LEU A 198 14.79 4.07 0.69
C LEU A 198 15.61 2.93 1.30
N MET A 199 16.93 2.96 1.13
CA MET A 199 17.80 1.88 1.61
C MET A 199 18.14 1.98 3.09
N HIS A 200 17.85 3.11 3.71
CA HIS A 200 18.14 3.45 5.11
C HIS A 200 16.91 4.03 5.80
N VAL A 201 15.71 3.49 5.46
CA VAL A 201 14.45 3.99 6.01
C VAL A 201 14.42 3.94 7.54
N GLU A 202 15.05 2.93 8.13
CA GLU A 202 15.14 2.75 9.59
C GLU A 202 15.92 3.84 10.32
N ASP A 203 16.77 4.59 9.62
CA ASP A 203 17.54 5.70 10.21
C ASP A 203 16.68 6.96 10.38
N GLY A 204 15.47 6.97 9.80
CA GLY A 204 14.52 8.07 9.85
C GLY A 204 14.74 9.14 8.79
N PRO A 205 14.03 10.28 8.90
CA PRO A 205 14.06 11.33 7.90
C PRO A 205 15.44 12.00 7.78
N VAL A 206 15.96 12.11 6.56
CA VAL A 206 17.14 12.92 6.23
C VAL A 206 16.82 14.41 6.16
N ALA A 207 15.54 14.74 5.93
CA ALA A 207 15.02 16.12 5.97
C ALA A 207 13.55 16.12 6.42
N THR A 208 13.18 17.16 7.13
CA THR A 208 11.80 17.41 7.56
C THR A 208 11.49 18.88 7.38
N TRP A 209 10.39 19.18 6.72
CA TRP A 209 9.76 20.50 6.71
C TRP A 209 8.49 20.44 7.56
N ARG A 210 8.21 21.53 8.30
CA ARG A 210 7.05 21.61 9.18
C ARG A 210 6.18 22.80 8.79
N ALA A 211 4.89 22.58 8.65
CA ALA A 211 3.90 23.63 8.51
C ALA A 211 3.55 24.23 9.88
N ASP A 212 3.00 25.44 9.89
CA ASP A 212 2.55 26.11 11.12
C ASP A 212 1.16 25.62 11.58
N VAL A 213 0.49 24.79 10.78
CA VAL A 213 -0.85 24.26 11.02
C VAL A 213 -0.94 22.80 10.62
N ALA A 214 -1.90 22.08 11.18
CA ALA A 214 -2.28 20.78 10.68
C ALA A 214 -3.12 20.93 9.40
N LEU A 215 -2.68 20.34 8.32
CA LEU A 215 -3.43 20.19 7.08
C LEU A 215 -4.30 18.94 7.17
N PRO A 216 -5.41 18.87 6.43
CA PRO A 216 -6.18 17.63 6.32
C PRO A 216 -5.31 16.48 5.82
N ALA A 217 -5.61 15.25 6.28
CA ALA A 217 -4.98 14.05 5.75
C ALA A 217 -5.23 13.96 4.24
N ALA A 218 -4.19 13.67 3.48
CA ALA A 218 -4.25 13.40 2.05
C ALA A 218 -4.25 11.89 1.84
N PHE A 219 -4.93 11.41 0.78
CA PHE A 219 -4.89 9.98 0.46
C PHE A 219 -3.75 9.67 -0.49
N HIS A 220 -3.58 10.45 -1.54
CA HIS A 220 -2.63 10.18 -2.61
C HIS A 220 -1.79 11.39 -2.98
N GLY A 221 -0.54 11.11 -3.31
CA GLY A 221 0.41 12.09 -3.82
C GLY A 221 1.10 11.61 -5.08
N ASN A 222 1.65 12.54 -5.85
CA ASN A 222 2.53 12.24 -6.97
C ASN A 222 3.74 13.17 -6.96
N TRP A 223 4.84 12.65 -7.51
CA TRP A 223 6.02 13.41 -7.84
C TRP A 223 6.04 13.62 -9.36
N ALA A 224 6.22 14.86 -9.80
CA ALA A 224 6.32 15.27 -11.22
C ALA A 224 7.70 15.82 -11.54
#